data_8b8bdb05f0cffd0e8e95859df0875001
#
_entry.id   8b8bdb05f0cffd0e8e95859df0875001
#
_cell.length_a   1.000
_cell.length_b   1.000
_cell.length_c   1.000
_cell.angle_alpha   90.00
_cell.angle_beta   90.00
_cell.angle_gamma   90.00
#
_symmetry.space_group_name_H-M   'P 1'
#
loop_
_entity.id
_entity.type
_entity.pdbx_description
1 polymer ?
#
loop_
_entity_poly.entity_id
_entity_poly.type
_entity_poly.pdbx_seq_one_letter_code
_entity_poly.pdbx_strand_id
1 'polypeptide(L)'
;MLFNDKYKIESDKLNVTISVKTNNTKKIKVDGVQVDTGEIIYSPIGYFSTMASAITFLYDYLLKKKLGEAKDIEELKIAIEDCKKEIIEEMRNNEM
;
A
#
# COMPACT_ATOMS: atom_id res chain seq x y z
N MET A 1 1.32 6.12 7.68
CA MET A 1 2.27 6.30 6.57
C MET A 1 1.59 5.88 5.26
N LEU A 2 1.65 6.73 4.27
CA LEU A 2 1.13 6.44 2.93
C LEU A 2 2.26 6.14 1.97
N PHE A 3 2.07 5.13 1.13
CA PHE A 3 3.02 4.76 0.08
C PHE A 3 2.33 4.94 -1.29
N ASN A 4 2.87 5.83 -2.13
CA ASN A 4 2.34 6.16 -3.46
C ASN A 4 0.85 6.54 -3.48
N ASP A 5 0.32 7.08 -2.39
CA ASP A 5 -1.09 7.43 -2.23
C ASP A 5 -2.07 6.24 -2.44
N LYS A 6 -1.54 5.03 -2.61
CA LYS A 6 -2.34 3.82 -2.85
C LYS A 6 -2.32 2.84 -1.70
N TYR A 7 -1.24 2.86 -0.91
CA TYR A 7 -1.05 1.91 0.18
C TYR A 7 -0.92 2.65 1.50
N LYS A 8 -1.56 2.12 2.51
CA LYS A 8 -1.49 2.68 3.86
C LYS A 8 -0.83 1.66 4.78
N ILE A 9 0.22 2.10 5.46
CA ILE A 9 0.94 1.28 6.43
C ILE A 9 0.67 1.85 7.80
N GLU A 10 0.03 1.08 8.66
CA GLU A 10 -0.30 1.49 10.02
C GLU A 10 0.29 0.49 11.01
N SER A 11 0.83 0.99 12.12
CA SER A 11 1.29 0.13 13.20
C SER A 11 0.53 0.41 14.47
N ASP A 12 0.13 -0.64 15.16
CA ASP A 12 -0.38 -0.57 16.51
C ASP A 12 0.61 -1.28 17.45
N LYS A 13 0.18 -1.56 18.68
CA LYS A 13 1.08 -2.18 19.68
C LYS A 13 1.52 -3.59 19.32
N LEU A 14 0.77 -4.30 18.48
CA LEU A 14 0.97 -5.72 18.21
C LEU A 14 1.26 -6.03 16.75
N ASN A 15 0.76 -5.21 15.83
CA ASN A 15 0.79 -5.53 14.41
C ASN A 15 1.09 -4.33 13.54
N VAL A 16 1.67 -4.62 12.37
CA VAL A 16 1.78 -3.67 11.27
C VAL A 16 0.79 -4.12 10.20
N THR A 17 -0.08 -3.23 9.75
CA THR A 17 -1.12 -3.53 8.76
C THR A 17 -0.82 -2.76 7.48
N ILE A 18 -0.84 -3.48 6.33
CA ILE A 18 -0.77 -2.86 5.02
C ILE A 18 -2.17 -2.92 4.39
N SER A 19 -2.66 -1.77 3.96
CA SER A 19 -3.97 -1.64 3.31
C SER A 19 -3.82 -1.00 1.95
N VAL A 20 -4.70 -1.35 1.02
CA VAL A 20 -4.73 -0.79 -0.32
C VAL A 20 -5.94 0.11 -0.49
N LYS A 21 -5.76 1.24 -1.17
CA LYS A 21 -6.82 2.17 -1.49
C LYS A 21 -7.86 1.50 -2.41
N THR A 22 -9.13 1.61 -2.06
CA THR A 22 -10.23 1.13 -2.90
C THR A 22 -10.89 2.31 -3.62
N ASN A 23 -11.78 2.00 -4.56
CA ASN A 23 -12.60 3.00 -5.23
C ASN A 23 -13.88 3.32 -4.47
N ASN A 24 -14.04 2.75 -3.27
CA ASN A 24 -15.21 2.94 -2.44
C ASN A 24 -14.98 4.02 -1.40
N THR A 25 -16.06 4.71 -1.03
CA THR A 25 -16.05 5.70 0.03
C THR A 25 -16.92 5.25 1.19
N LYS A 26 -16.58 5.73 2.38
CA LYS A 26 -17.32 5.41 3.59
C LYS A 26 -18.68 6.08 3.55
N LYS A 27 -19.74 5.32 3.83
CA LYS A 27 -21.11 5.80 3.89
C LYS A 27 -21.65 5.66 5.29
N ILE A 28 -22.39 6.67 5.74
CA ILE A 28 -23.06 6.65 7.03
C ILE A 28 -24.56 6.82 6.82
N LYS A 29 -25.37 6.35 7.78
CA LYS A 29 -26.81 6.59 7.76
C LYS A 29 -27.13 7.84 8.58
N VAL A 30 -27.79 8.79 7.95
CA VAL A 30 -28.32 9.99 8.60
C VAL A 30 -29.82 10.00 8.33
N ASP A 31 -30.63 9.94 9.38
CA ASP A 31 -32.11 9.90 9.28
C ASP A 31 -32.64 8.79 8.34
N GLY A 32 -31.97 7.63 8.35
CA GLY A 32 -32.33 6.48 7.54
C GLY A 32 -31.85 6.54 6.09
N VAL A 33 -31.16 7.59 5.70
CA VAL A 33 -30.60 7.78 4.35
C VAL A 33 -29.08 7.58 4.37
N GLN A 34 -28.56 6.80 3.42
CA GLN A 34 -27.12 6.65 3.25
C GLN A 34 -26.52 7.92 2.67
N VAL A 35 -25.52 8.47 3.36
CA VAL A 35 -24.79 9.64 2.93
C VAL A 35 -23.33 9.27 2.72
N ASP A 36 -22.76 9.63 1.57
CA ASP A 36 -21.35 9.44 1.26
C ASP A 36 -20.53 10.50 1.99
N THR A 37 -19.56 10.05 2.81
CA THR A 37 -18.71 10.97 3.58
C THR A 37 -17.54 11.52 2.77
N GLY A 38 -17.28 10.97 1.57
CA GLY A 38 -16.10 11.32 0.78
C GLY A 38 -14.81 10.69 1.28
N GLU A 39 -14.84 10.01 2.42
CA GLU A 39 -13.67 9.35 2.98
C GLU A 39 -13.39 8.04 2.26
N ILE A 40 -12.16 7.91 1.74
CA ILE A 40 -11.76 6.72 0.97
C ILE A 40 -11.56 5.53 1.90
N ILE A 41 -12.08 4.38 1.50
CA ILE A 41 -11.92 3.13 2.23
C ILE A 41 -10.64 2.44 1.76
N TYR A 42 -9.80 2.01 2.73
CA TYR A 42 -8.63 1.18 2.51
C TYR A 42 -8.92 -0.24 2.95
N SER A 43 -8.55 -1.21 2.12
CA SER A 43 -8.78 -2.63 2.43
C SER A 43 -7.48 -3.29 2.87
N PRO A 44 -7.45 -3.95 4.03
CA PRO A 44 -6.24 -4.64 4.49
C PRO A 44 -5.85 -5.77 3.54
N ILE A 45 -4.55 -5.82 3.19
CA ILE A 45 -4.00 -6.90 2.37
C ILE A 45 -2.99 -7.76 3.12
N GLY A 46 -2.56 -7.33 4.30
CA GLY A 46 -1.66 -8.13 5.12
C GLY A 46 -1.47 -7.56 6.52
N TYR A 47 -1.20 -8.46 7.46
CA TYR A 47 -0.90 -8.15 8.85
C TYR A 47 0.46 -8.76 9.19
N PHE A 48 1.34 -7.98 9.83
CA PHE A 48 2.72 -8.39 10.10
C PHE A 48 3.11 -8.04 11.52
N SER A 49 4.02 -8.82 12.08
CA SER A 49 4.50 -8.59 13.44
C SER A 49 5.57 -7.51 13.52
N THR A 50 6.26 -7.24 12.41
CA THR A 50 7.31 -6.22 12.35
C THR A 50 7.20 -5.36 11.10
N MET A 51 7.76 -4.14 11.18
CA MET A 51 7.84 -3.24 10.03
C MET A 51 8.69 -3.85 8.90
N ALA A 52 9.78 -4.54 9.25
CA ALA A 52 10.66 -5.18 8.27
C ALA A 52 9.90 -6.22 7.44
N SER A 53 9.09 -7.06 8.09
CA SER A 53 8.26 -8.06 7.41
C SER A 53 7.23 -7.40 6.50
N ALA A 54 6.60 -6.33 6.97
CA ALA A 54 5.61 -5.58 6.19
C ALA A 54 6.23 -4.98 4.92
N ILE A 55 7.40 -4.37 5.04
CA ILE A 55 8.11 -3.76 3.91
C ILE A 55 8.54 -4.83 2.90
N THR A 56 9.01 -5.98 3.37
CA THR A 56 9.38 -7.10 2.51
C THR A 56 8.17 -7.60 1.72
N PHE A 57 7.02 -7.74 2.39
CA PHE A 57 5.78 -8.13 1.72
C PHE A 57 5.38 -7.11 0.66
N LEU A 58 5.41 -5.83 0.99
CA LEU A 58 5.03 -4.76 0.07
C LEU A 58 5.95 -4.74 -1.16
N TYR A 59 7.25 -4.93 -0.95
CA TYR A 59 8.22 -5.05 -2.03
C TYR A 59 7.85 -6.20 -2.98
N ASP A 60 7.61 -7.40 -2.44
CA ASP A 60 7.24 -8.56 -3.23
C ASP A 60 5.90 -8.35 -3.97
N TYR A 61 4.94 -7.75 -3.30
CA TYR A 61 3.63 -7.46 -3.87
C TYR A 61 3.74 -6.53 -5.07
N LEU A 62 4.48 -5.42 -4.93
CA LEU A 62 4.69 -4.45 -5.99
C LEU A 62 5.51 -5.05 -7.13
N LEU A 63 6.51 -5.86 -6.80
CA LEU A 63 7.36 -6.51 -7.79
C LEU A 63 6.54 -7.46 -8.66
N LYS A 64 5.71 -8.31 -8.07
CA LYS A 64 4.83 -9.22 -8.80
C LYS A 64 3.87 -8.48 -9.71
N LYS A 65 3.34 -7.37 -9.25
CA LYS A 65 2.45 -6.54 -10.04
C LYS A 65 3.17 -5.97 -11.27
N LYS A 66 4.38 -5.46 -11.09
CA LYS A 66 5.18 -4.91 -12.18
C LYS A 66 5.68 -6.00 -13.13
N LEU A 67 6.02 -7.18 -12.64
CA LEU A 67 6.42 -8.31 -13.45
C LEU A 67 5.31 -8.77 -14.40
N GLY A 68 4.06 -8.72 -13.96
CA GLY A 68 2.92 -9.02 -14.81
C GLY A 68 2.74 -8.04 -15.97
N GLU A 69 3.31 -6.84 -15.86
CA GLU A 69 3.25 -5.82 -16.90
C GLU A 69 4.50 -5.80 -17.79
N ALA A 70 5.59 -6.42 -17.34
CA ALA A 70 6.86 -6.44 -18.09
C ALA A 70 6.78 -7.36 -19.30
N LYS A 71 7.27 -6.87 -20.45
CA LYS A 71 7.24 -7.60 -21.72
C LYS A 71 8.56 -8.26 -22.05
N ASP A 72 9.68 -7.78 -21.51
CA ASP A 72 11.01 -8.30 -21.78
C ASP A 72 11.92 -8.14 -20.55
N ILE A 73 13.17 -8.60 -20.69
CA ILE A 73 14.15 -8.59 -19.60
C ILE A 73 14.55 -7.16 -19.19
N GLU A 74 14.61 -6.24 -20.14
CA GLU A 74 14.97 -4.84 -19.84
C GLU A 74 13.86 -4.16 -19.03
N GLU A 75 12.61 -4.35 -19.41
CA GLU A 75 11.46 -3.85 -18.64
C GLU A 75 11.45 -4.45 -17.26
N LEU A 76 11.81 -5.73 -17.15
CA LEU A 76 11.90 -6.42 -15.88
C LEU A 76 12.94 -5.79 -14.95
N LYS A 77 14.13 -5.49 -15.47
CA LYS A 77 15.18 -4.83 -14.68
C LYS A 77 14.75 -3.46 -14.21
N ILE A 78 14.16 -2.67 -15.10
CA ILE A 78 13.65 -1.35 -14.76
C ILE A 78 12.59 -1.44 -13.68
N ALA A 79 11.67 -2.39 -13.80
CA ALA A 79 10.60 -2.60 -12.81
C ALA A 79 11.16 -2.93 -11.43
N ILE A 80 12.18 -3.78 -11.36
CA ILE A 80 12.82 -4.15 -10.10
C ILE A 80 13.51 -2.96 -9.47
N GLU A 81 14.28 -2.19 -10.25
CA GLU A 81 14.98 -1.01 -9.74
C GLU A 81 14.02 0.08 -9.29
N ASP A 82 12.97 0.34 -10.06
CA ASP A 82 11.96 1.32 -9.71
C ASP A 82 11.25 0.95 -8.40
N CYS A 83 10.93 -0.33 -8.23
CA CYS A 83 10.29 -0.82 -7.03
C CYS A 83 11.17 -0.62 -5.79
N LYS A 84 12.46 -0.96 -5.89
CA LYS A 84 13.43 -0.74 -4.81
C LYS A 84 13.55 0.74 -4.47
N LYS A 85 13.67 1.58 -5.50
CA LYS A 85 13.82 3.02 -5.33
C LYS A 85 12.61 3.65 -4.64
N GLU A 86 11.42 3.28 -5.06
CA GLU A 86 10.18 3.79 -4.47
C GLU A 86 10.10 3.44 -2.98
N ILE A 87 10.41 2.21 -2.61
CA ILE A 87 10.38 1.77 -1.22
C ILE A 87 11.42 2.50 -0.38
N ILE A 88 12.63 2.65 -0.88
CA ILE A 88 13.71 3.36 -0.19
C ILE A 88 13.35 4.83 0.01
N GLU A 89 12.83 5.49 -1.01
CA GLU A 89 12.41 6.90 -0.91
C GLU A 89 11.31 7.11 0.13
N GLU A 90 10.29 6.24 0.14
CA GLU A 90 9.21 6.33 1.11
C GLU A 90 9.70 6.07 2.54
N MET A 91 10.58 5.12 2.74
CA MET A 91 11.18 4.87 4.04
C MET A 91 11.97 6.08 4.52
N ARG A 92 12.74 6.70 3.63
CA ARG A 92 13.54 7.88 3.95
C ARG A 92 12.65 9.07 4.31
N ASN A 93 11.57 9.27 3.57
CA ASN A 93 10.63 10.37 3.82
C ASN A 93 9.87 10.22 5.14
N ASN A 94 9.75 9.02 5.65
CA ASN A 94 9.00 8.73 6.88
C ASN A 94 9.89 8.52 8.12
N GLU A 95 11.19 8.64 7.98
CA GLU A 95 12.14 8.54 9.10
C GLU A 95 12.28 9.82 9.93
N MET A 96 11.65 10.88 9.51
CA MET A 96 11.76 12.17 10.21
C MET A 96 10.61 12.41 11.16
#